data_0471b2a09090af2b3f62d1a5ce0dc12d
#
_entry.id   0471b2a09090af2b3f62d1a5ce0dc12d
#
_cell.length_a   1.000
_cell.length_b   1.000
_cell.length_c   1.000
_cell.angle_alpha   90.00
_cell.angle_beta   90.00
_cell.angle_gamma   90.00
#
_symmetry.space_group_name_H-M   'P 1'
#
loop_
_entity.id
_entity.type
_entity.pdbx_description
1 polymer ?
#
loop_
_entity_poly.entity_id
_entity_poly.type
_entity_poly.pdbx_seq_one_letter_code
_entity_poly.pdbx_strand_id
1 'polypeptide(L)'
;MEFKTDIQIAQETVMTNISEIAEKAGIDDKYIEQYGKYKAKIDYNLLKEKQNEPDGKLVLVTAISPTPAGEGKTTTTVGLADALHKMGKNVFAALREPSLGPVFGVKGGAAGGGYAQVVPMEDINLHFTGDMHAIGIANNLIAACLDNHIQQGNQLGIDVKKITWKRVVDMNDRQLRNVVDGLGGRMQGVPREDGFEITVASEIMAILCLSKDITDLKEKVASIIVGYTYDDKPVTVRDLKIQGAVAAVLKDALKPNLVQTLEHTPAFIHGGPFANIAHGCNSIMATRMALKLADIVVTEAGFAADLGAEKFVDIKCRKAGLHPSAAVVVATVRALKYHGGVAKADLNNENLEALEKGIPNLLQHVENVTQHYGLPCVVAINRFPTDTEAELEMVREKCKKLGVNVALSEVWGKGGEGGLELAEEVLRLVEGENNFHFVYEDELSIEEKIKAVATKVYRADGVVFTANARKQLATIEGLGLGNLPVCMAKTQFSFSDDPTLLGAPRGFEITIKDVKACAGAGFIVAKTGDIMTMPGLPKVPAAEKIDIDENGVITGLF
;
A
#
# COMPACT_ATOMS: atom_id res chain seq x y z
N MET A 1 11.74 -31.61 -11.78
CA MET A 1 12.38 -30.98 -10.62
C MET A 1 11.26 -30.31 -9.83
N GLU A 2 11.16 -30.64 -8.57
CA GLU A 2 10.21 -29.97 -7.69
C GLU A 2 10.78 -28.57 -7.41
N PHE A 3 10.01 -27.52 -7.66
CA PHE A 3 10.44 -26.15 -7.36
C PHE A 3 10.38 -25.95 -5.85
N LYS A 4 11.44 -25.35 -5.29
CA LYS A 4 11.44 -24.94 -3.87
C LYS A 4 10.36 -23.91 -3.60
N THR A 5 9.74 -23.98 -2.43
CA THR A 5 8.80 -22.96 -1.98
C THR A 5 9.54 -21.67 -1.59
N ASP A 6 8.82 -20.56 -1.53
CA ASP A 6 9.40 -19.25 -1.20
C ASP A 6 10.07 -19.29 0.19
N ILE A 7 9.47 -19.95 1.18
CA ILE A 7 10.05 -20.08 2.51
C ILE A 7 11.33 -20.95 2.50
N GLN A 8 11.37 -22.02 1.71
CA GLN A 8 12.58 -22.85 1.59
C GLN A 8 13.74 -22.07 1.00
N ILE A 9 13.48 -21.26 -0.05
CA ILE A 9 14.50 -20.40 -0.65
C ILE A 9 15.00 -19.38 0.37
N ALA A 10 14.11 -18.75 1.13
CA ALA A 10 14.47 -17.78 2.16
C ALA A 10 15.31 -18.41 3.29
N GLN A 11 14.91 -19.60 3.77
CA GLN A 11 15.60 -20.30 4.87
C GLN A 11 17.00 -20.80 4.48
N GLU A 12 17.21 -21.17 3.21
CA GLU A 12 18.53 -21.59 2.71
C GLU A 12 19.49 -20.41 2.44
N THR A 13 18.98 -19.18 2.42
CA THR A 13 19.78 -18.00 2.09
C THR A 13 20.71 -17.64 3.24
N VAL A 14 21.98 -17.45 2.92
CA VAL A 14 22.98 -16.93 3.86
C VAL A 14 22.86 -15.42 3.92
N MET A 15 22.21 -14.92 4.98
CA MET A 15 22.04 -13.48 5.19
C MET A 15 23.33 -12.82 5.71
N THR A 16 23.60 -11.62 5.23
CA THR A 16 24.65 -10.74 5.75
C THR A 16 24.16 -10.06 7.03
N ASN A 17 25.06 -9.78 7.98
CA ASN A 17 24.70 -9.05 9.19
C ASN A 17 24.16 -7.66 8.83
N ILE A 18 23.11 -7.23 9.52
CA ILE A 18 22.43 -5.97 9.18
C ILE A 18 23.33 -4.74 9.33
N SER A 19 24.31 -4.78 10.23
CA SER A 19 25.30 -3.70 10.37
C SER A 19 26.16 -3.55 9.13
N GLU A 20 26.52 -4.66 8.47
CA GLU A 20 27.30 -4.62 7.23
C GLU A 20 26.44 -4.10 6.05
N ILE A 21 25.15 -4.46 6.02
CA ILE A 21 24.21 -3.91 5.04
C ILE A 21 24.07 -2.39 5.23
N ALA A 22 23.95 -1.94 6.48
CA ALA A 22 23.85 -0.52 6.81
C ALA A 22 25.11 0.25 6.44
N GLU A 23 26.30 -0.31 6.75
CA GLU A 23 27.59 0.29 6.39
C GLU A 23 27.73 0.46 4.86
N LYS A 24 27.40 -0.59 4.10
CA LYS A 24 27.40 -0.55 2.62
C LYS A 24 26.40 0.48 2.06
N ALA A 25 25.30 0.68 2.77
CA ALA A 25 24.28 1.68 2.45
C ALA A 25 24.64 3.11 2.88
N GLY A 26 25.80 3.33 3.49
CA GLY A 26 26.25 4.63 3.97
C GLY A 26 25.50 5.14 5.21
N ILE A 27 24.99 4.23 6.04
CA ILE A 27 24.31 4.54 7.31
C ILE A 27 25.33 4.42 8.45
N ASP A 28 25.58 5.53 9.16
CA ASP A 28 26.44 5.57 10.33
C ASP A 28 25.83 4.74 11.49
N ASP A 29 26.65 3.98 12.20
CA ASP A 29 26.26 3.09 13.31
C ASP A 29 25.43 3.79 14.40
N LYS A 30 25.66 5.09 14.64
CA LYS A 30 24.89 5.90 15.60
C LYS A 30 23.38 5.99 15.28
N TYR A 31 22.98 5.67 14.05
CA TYR A 31 21.57 5.68 13.60
C TYR A 31 20.94 4.29 13.56
N ILE A 32 21.70 3.24 13.89
CA ILE A 32 21.26 1.85 13.75
C ILE A 32 20.81 1.31 15.11
N GLU A 33 19.55 0.89 15.18
CA GLU A 33 19.00 0.14 16.32
C GLU A 33 18.74 -1.30 15.87
N GLN A 34 19.63 -2.22 16.26
CA GLN A 34 19.53 -3.62 15.84
C GLN A 34 18.38 -4.34 16.54
N TYR A 35 17.58 -5.05 15.76
CA TYR A 35 16.54 -5.99 16.20
C TYR A 35 16.95 -7.42 15.85
N GLY A 36 18.05 -7.88 16.43
CA GLY A 36 18.73 -9.13 16.09
C GLY A 36 19.77 -8.93 14.99
N LYS A 37 20.19 -10.04 14.34
CA LYS A 37 21.32 -10.03 13.40
C LYS A 37 21.00 -9.46 12.02
N TYR A 38 19.73 -9.54 11.60
CA TYR A 38 19.36 -9.39 10.18
C TYR A 38 18.32 -8.30 9.93
N LYS A 39 17.90 -7.57 10.95
CA LYS A 39 16.97 -6.44 10.84
C LYS A 39 17.35 -5.34 11.82
N ALA A 40 17.07 -4.11 11.47
CA ALA A 40 17.33 -2.94 12.31
C ALA A 40 16.29 -1.85 12.05
N LYS A 41 16.06 -0.99 13.03
CA LYS A 41 15.42 0.30 12.81
C LYS A 41 16.48 1.37 12.58
N ILE A 42 16.16 2.32 11.71
CA ILE A 42 17.03 3.45 11.41
C ILE A 42 16.44 4.72 12.00
N ASP A 43 17.22 5.41 12.82
CA ASP A 43 16.79 6.64 13.47
C ASP A 43 16.47 7.73 12.43
N TYR A 44 15.31 8.34 12.55
CA TYR A 44 14.84 9.39 11.64
C TYR A 44 15.69 10.68 11.70
N ASN A 45 16.59 10.85 12.69
CA ASN A 45 17.55 11.96 12.71
C ASN A 45 18.58 11.87 11.58
N LEU A 46 18.83 10.68 11.00
CA LEU A 46 19.60 10.52 9.78
C LEU A 46 19.05 11.40 8.64
N LEU A 47 17.74 11.46 8.51
CA LEU A 47 17.09 12.29 7.47
C LEU A 47 17.33 13.80 7.69
N LYS A 48 17.43 14.23 8.95
CA LYS A 48 17.78 15.63 9.27
C LYS A 48 19.23 15.96 8.92
N GLU A 49 20.15 15.03 9.22
CA GLU A 49 21.57 15.21 8.88
C GLU A 49 21.77 15.30 7.35
N LYS A 50 21.05 14.45 6.60
CA LYS A 50 21.16 14.37 5.13
C LYS A 50 20.20 15.29 4.35
N GLN A 51 19.50 16.19 5.02
CA GLN A 51 18.45 17.02 4.40
C GLN A 51 18.92 17.84 3.19
N ASN A 52 20.18 18.26 3.18
CA ASN A 52 20.76 19.08 2.10
C ASN A 52 21.44 18.25 0.99
N GLU A 53 21.53 16.93 1.13
CA GLU A 53 22.02 16.05 0.10
C GLU A 53 20.98 15.92 -1.03
N PRO A 54 21.40 15.75 -2.29
CA PRO A 54 20.45 15.55 -3.38
C PRO A 54 19.68 14.25 -3.20
N ASP A 55 18.46 14.23 -3.72
CA ASP A 55 17.67 13.00 -3.78
C ASP A 55 18.09 12.13 -4.97
N GLY A 56 18.09 10.83 -4.79
CA GLY A 56 18.18 9.86 -5.87
C GLY A 56 16.91 9.84 -6.75
N LYS A 57 16.94 9.01 -7.78
CA LYS A 57 15.82 8.80 -8.70
C LYS A 57 14.80 7.86 -8.10
N LEU A 58 13.53 8.24 -8.14
CA LEU A 58 12.42 7.42 -7.60
C LEU A 58 11.70 6.69 -8.74
N VAL A 59 11.67 5.37 -8.67
CA VAL A 59 10.99 4.49 -9.63
C VAL A 59 9.78 3.84 -8.96
N LEU A 60 8.61 4.08 -9.53
CA LEU A 60 7.36 3.49 -9.06
C LEU A 60 7.07 2.18 -9.80
N VAL A 61 6.88 1.08 -9.09
CA VAL A 61 6.35 -0.16 -9.64
C VAL A 61 4.86 -0.28 -9.31
N THR A 62 4.05 -0.37 -10.34
CA THR A 62 2.62 -0.61 -10.28
C THR A 62 2.23 -1.79 -11.16
N ALA A 63 0.95 -2.05 -11.36
CA ALA A 63 0.48 -3.20 -12.14
C ALA A 63 -0.84 -2.91 -12.84
N ILE A 64 -1.25 -3.86 -13.67
CA ILE A 64 -2.62 -3.95 -14.21
C ILE A 64 -3.62 -4.34 -13.11
N SER A 65 -4.93 -4.28 -13.41
CA SER A 65 -5.99 -4.70 -12.48
C SER A 65 -5.74 -6.14 -11.98
N PRO A 66 -5.78 -6.36 -10.65
CA PRO A 66 -5.44 -7.67 -10.09
C PRO A 66 -6.39 -8.77 -10.53
N THR A 67 -5.85 -9.97 -10.65
CA THR A 67 -6.58 -11.19 -10.99
C THR A 67 -6.31 -12.28 -9.95
N PRO A 68 -7.11 -13.36 -9.90
CA PRO A 68 -6.83 -14.50 -9.05
C PRO A 68 -5.51 -15.23 -9.36
N ALA A 69 -4.88 -14.91 -10.49
CA ALA A 69 -3.59 -15.49 -10.89
C ALA A 69 -2.40 -14.76 -10.26
N GLY A 70 -2.61 -13.50 -9.80
CA GLY A 70 -1.54 -12.62 -9.34
C GLY A 70 -0.70 -12.04 -10.48
N GLU A 71 -0.11 -10.88 -10.28
CA GLU A 71 0.70 -10.18 -11.30
C GLU A 71 2.20 -10.18 -10.95
N GLY A 72 2.57 -10.46 -9.69
CA GLY A 72 3.96 -10.51 -9.25
C GLY A 72 4.62 -9.15 -9.08
N LYS A 73 3.87 -8.13 -8.70
CA LYS A 73 4.37 -6.75 -8.56
C LYS A 73 5.53 -6.64 -7.56
N THR A 74 5.38 -7.16 -6.33
CA THR A 74 6.43 -7.10 -5.31
C THR A 74 7.67 -7.88 -5.73
N THR A 75 7.48 -9.07 -6.32
CA THR A 75 8.56 -9.87 -6.90
C THR A 75 9.33 -9.09 -7.97
N THR A 76 8.61 -8.42 -8.87
CA THR A 76 9.23 -7.56 -9.90
C THR A 76 9.96 -6.36 -9.26
N THR A 77 9.40 -5.75 -8.21
CA THR A 77 10.02 -4.62 -7.50
C THR A 77 11.36 -5.02 -6.88
N VAL A 78 11.40 -6.15 -6.17
CA VAL A 78 12.62 -6.67 -5.54
C VAL A 78 13.63 -7.11 -6.60
N GLY A 79 13.19 -7.86 -7.61
CA GLY A 79 14.07 -8.33 -8.68
C GLY A 79 14.65 -7.19 -9.53
N LEU A 80 13.90 -6.10 -9.74
CA LEU A 80 14.42 -4.90 -10.40
C LEU A 80 15.49 -4.20 -9.53
N ALA A 81 15.28 -4.11 -8.22
CA ALA A 81 16.28 -3.54 -7.32
C ALA A 81 17.57 -4.37 -7.34
N ASP A 82 17.46 -5.70 -7.29
CA ASP A 82 18.61 -6.60 -7.40
C ASP A 82 19.31 -6.51 -8.76
N ALA A 83 18.56 -6.39 -9.86
CA ALA A 83 19.11 -6.23 -11.20
C ALA A 83 19.90 -4.91 -11.33
N LEU A 84 19.35 -3.80 -10.85
CA LEU A 84 20.05 -2.52 -10.82
C LEU A 84 21.31 -2.57 -9.96
N HIS A 85 21.25 -3.26 -8.84
CA HIS A 85 22.41 -3.49 -7.96
C HIS A 85 23.50 -4.31 -8.67
N LYS A 86 23.14 -5.38 -9.39
CA LYS A 86 24.07 -6.16 -10.23
C LYS A 86 24.74 -5.33 -11.32
N MET A 87 24.07 -4.31 -11.83
CA MET A 87 24.62 -3.34 -12.79
C MET A 87 25.54 -2.29 -12.14
N GLY A 88 25.84 -2.43 -10.84
CA GLY A 88 26.74 -1.55 -10.09
C GLY A 88 26.09 -0.25 -9.64
N LYS A 89 24.76 -0.15 -9.60
CA LYS A 89 24.08 1.02 -9.09
C LYS A 89 23.92 0.95 -7.58
N ASN A 90 23.96 2.11 -6.91
CA ASN A 90 23.57 2.23 -5.51
C ASN A 90 22.04 2.31 -5.43
N VAL A 91 21.40 1.27 -4.90
CA VAL A 91 19.96 1.06 -4.96
C VAL A 91 19.39 0.75 -3.58
N PHE A 92 18.20 1.26 -3.31
CA PHE A 92 17.33 0.86 -2.21
C PHE A 92 15.98 0.39 -2.74
N ALA A 93 15.45 -0.69 -2.18
CA ALA A 93 14.03 -1.00 -2.28
C ALA A 93 13.28 -0.38 -1.10
N ALA A 94 12.09 0.20 -1.35
CA ALA A 94 11.22 0.74 -0.29
C ALA A 94 9.83 0.11 -0.43
N LEU A 95 9.47 -0.75 0.53
CA LEU A 95 8.33 -1.66 0.47
C LEU A 95 7.39 -1.47 1.66
N ARG A 96 6.17 -2.01 1.51
CA ARG A 96 5.19 -2.05 2.61
C ARG A 96 5.46 -3.22 3.54
N GLU A 97 5.11 -3.02 4.81
CA GLU A 97 5.09 -4.07 5.83
C GLU A 97 3.80 -4.89 5.70
N PRO A 98 3.86 -6.24 5.70
CA PRO A 98 2.68 -7.08 5.64
C PRO A 98 1.90 -7.08 6.96
N SER A 99 0.56 -7.21 6.85
CA SER A 99 -0.37 -7.42 7.96
C SER A 99 -0.57 -8.91 8.20
N LEU A 100 -0.70 -9.33 9.45
CA LEU A 100 -0.90 -10.73 9.86
C LEU A 100 -2.21 -11.33 9.33
N GLY A 101 -3.28 -10.55 9.29
CA GLY A 101 -4.57 -11.03 8.81
C GLY A 101 -4.51 -11.68 7.42
N PRO A 102 -3.99 -10.99 6.39
CA PRO A 102 -3.77 -11.57 5.06
C PRO A 102 -2.81 -12.76 5.05
N VAL A 103 -1.77 -12.77 5.88
CA VAL A 103 -0.79 -13.87 5.99
C VAL A 103 -1.48 -15.17 6.40
N PHE A 104 -2.34 -15.12 7.40
CA PHE A 104 -3.14 -16.27 7.85
C PHE A 104 -4.40 -16.52 7.01
N GLY A 105 -4.78 -15.59 6.14
CA GLY A 105 -5.98 -15.65 5.30
C GLY A 105 -5.77 -16.37 3.97
N VAL A 106 -5.68 -15.60 2.90
CA VAL A 106 -5.67 -16.13 1.52
C VAL A 106 -4.33 -15.93 0.83
N LYS A 107 -3.57 -14.91 1.24
CA LYS A 107 -2.50 -14.36 0.42
C LYS A 107 -1.18 -14.36 1.17
N GLY A 108 -0.13 -14.75 0.46
CA GLY A 108 1.24 -14.58 0.85
C GLY A 108 1.58 -13.17 1.31
N GLY A 109 2.60 -13.05 2.15
CA GLY A 109 3.13 -11.80 2.64
C GLY A 109 3.70 -10.91 1.54
N ALA A 110 4.13 -9.71 1.92
CA ALA A 110 4.67 -8.72 1.00
C ALA A 110 6.20 -8.84 0.78
N ALA A 111 6.78 -10.03 0.95
CA ALA A 111 8.23 -10.24 0.88
C ALA A 111 8.79 -10.51 -0.53
N GLY A 112 7.95 -10.57 -1.56
CA GLY A 112 8.33 -11.03 -2.90
C GLY A 112 8.09 -12.53 -3.06
N GLY A 113 8.75 -13.18 -4.02
CA GLY A 113 8.63 -14.62 -4.26
C GLY A 113 9.76 -15.18 -5.12
N GLY A 114 9.96 -16.50 -5.06
CA GLY A 114 11.06 -17.17 -5.73
C GLY A 114 12.41 -16.63 -5.31
N TYR A 115 13.26 -16.34 -6.26
CA TYR A 115 14.59 -15.76 -6.03
C TYR A 115 14.61 -14.23 -5.96
N ALA A 116 13.45 -13.57 -5.93
CA ALA A 116 13.31 -12.13 -5.72
C ALA A 116 12.51 -11.84 -4.46
N GLN A 117 13.16 -11.97 -3.30
CA GLN A 117 12.57 -11.81 -1.98
C GLN A 117 13.40 -10.89 -1.09
N VAL A 118 12.77 -10.29 -0.08
CA VAL A 118 13.42 -9.66 1.06
C VAL A 118 13.45 -10.63 2.25
N VAL A 119 14.53 -10.59 3.00
CA VAL A 119 14.77 -11.48 4.15
C VAL A 119 15.21 -10.66 5.38
N PRO A 120 14.92 -11.13 6.60
CA PRO A 120 14.34 -12.43 7.01
C PRO A 120 12.82 -12.52 6.74
N MET A 121 12.40 -13.41 5.87
CA MET A 121 11.01 -13.51 5.39
C MET A 121 10.01 -13.86 6.50
N GLU A 122 10.37 -14.78 7.39
CA GLU A 122 9.51 -15.20 8.50
C GLU A 122 9.22 -14.03 9.45
N ASP A 123 10.26 -13.30 9.89
CA ASP A 123 10.12 -12.16 10.77
C ASP A 123 9.27 -11.06 10.14
N ILE A 124 9.51 -10.75 8.87
CA ILE A 124 8.77 -9.72 8.12
C ILE A 124 7.27 -10.06 8.08
N ASN A 125 6.91 -11.32 7.86
CA ASN A 125 5.53 -11.75 7.70
C ASN A 125 4.80 -12.07 9.02
N LEU A 126 5.52 -12.28 10.12
CA LEU A 126 4.94 -12.61 11.42
C LEU A 126 5.13 -11.46 12.41
N HIS A 127 6.12 -11.53 13.26
CA HIS A 127 6.46 -10.47 14.21
C HIS A 127 7.76 -9.79 13.80
N PHE A 128 7.65 -8.65 13.13
CA PHE A 128 8.80 -7.97 12.55
C PHE A 128 9.61 -7.18 13.58
N THR A 129 9.20 -5.94 13.85
CA THR A 129 9.86 -5.04 14.82
C THR A 129 8.87 -4.40 15.78
N GLY A 130 7.58 -4.77 15.69
CA GLY A 130 6.54 -4.31 16.58
C GLY A 130 5.70 -3.13 16.08
N ASP A 131 5.86 -2.70 14.82
CA ASP A 131 5.12 -1.55 14.27
C ASP A 131 3.62 -1.80 14.26
N MET A 132 3.16 -2.96 13.81
CA MET A 132 1.73 -3.31 13.80
C MET A 132 1.14 -3.34 15.22
N HIS A 133 1.89 -3.86 16.20
CA HIS A 133 1.50 -3.82 17.60
C HIS A 133 1.39 -2.40 18.13
N ALA A 134 2.39 -1.55 17.88
CA ALA A 134 2.37 -0.15 18.32
C ALA A 134 1.19 0.63 17.72
N ILE A 135 0.89 0.43 16.43
CA ILE A 135 -0.25 1.04 15.75
C ILE A 135 -1.56 0.58 16.38
N GLY A 136 -1.71 -0.73 16.64
CA GLY A 136 -2.88 -1.29 17.30
C GLY A 136 -3.10 -0.72 18.71
N ILE A 137 -2.04 -0.65 19.52
CA ILE A 137 -2.08 -0.06 20.86
C ILE A 137 -2.41 1.43 20.80
N ALA A 138 -1.80 2.19 19.90
CA ALA A 138 -2.07 3.62 19.73
C ALA A 138 -3.54 3.88 19.37
N ASN A 139 -4.09 3.11 18.43
CA ASN A 139 -5.48 3.21 18.03
C ASN A 139 -6.44 2.87 19.18
N ASN A 140 -6.16 1.78 19.89
CA ASN A 140 -7.02 1.30 20.98
C ASN A 140 -6.89 2.14 22.26
N LEU A 141 -5.74 2.80 22.47
CA LEU A 141 -5.60 3.82 23.51
C LEU A 141 -6.58 4.99 23.30
N ILE A 142 -6.72 5.46 22.05
CA ILE A 142 -7.69 6.50 21.71
C ILE A 142 -9.11 6.01 22.02
N ALA A 143 -9.48 4.79 21.60
CA ALA A 143 -10.80 4.21 21.87
C ALA A 143 -11.06 4.07 23.37
N ALA A 144 -10.09 3.57 24.13
CA ALA A 144 -10.21 3.41 25.59
C ALA A 144 -10.38 4.76 26.29
N CYS A 145 -9.61 5.79 25.92
CA CYS A 145 -9.73 7.12 26.50
C CYS A 145 -11.05 7.79 26.15
N LEU A 146 -11.55 7.59 24.92
CA LEU A 146 -12.86 8.08 24.49
C LEU A 146 -13.99 7.48 25.36
N ASP A 147 -14.04 6.16 25.49
CA ASP A 147 -15.05 5.49 26.29
C ASP A 147 -14.91 5.80 27.76
N ASN A 148 -13.68 5.92 28.28
CA ASN A 148 -13.45 6.38 29.66
C ASN A 148 -13.95 7.81 29.90
N HIS A 149 -13.73 8.74 28.96
CA HIS A 149 -14.26 10.10 29.05
C HIS A 149 -15.79 10.09 29.18
N ILE A 150 -16.47 9.28 28.38
CA ILE A 150 -17.93 9.13 28.42
C ILE A 150 -18.37 8.55 29.78
N GLN A 151 -17.72 7.49 30.27
CA GLN A 151 -18.01 6.84 31.55
C GLN A 151 -17.80 7.79 32.75
N GLN A 152 -16.80 8.65 32.70
CA GLN A 152 -16.42 9.56 33.79
C GLN A 152 -17.16 10.91 33.77
N GLY A 153 -18.29 10.98 33.08
CA GLY A 153 -19.19 12.15 33.11
C GLY A 153 -19.31 12.92 31.82
N ASN A 154 -18.66 12.51 30.74
CA ASN A 154 -18.84 13.04 29.38
C ASN A 154 -18.88 14.57 29.29
N GLN A 155 -17.89 15.24 29.85
CA GLN A 155 -17.83 16.70 29.92
C GLN A 155 -17.82 17.38 28.54
N LEU A 156 -17.30 16.68 27.51
CA LEU A 156 -17.31 17.16 26.13
C LEU A 156 -18.69 17.03 25.45
N GLY A 157 -19.64 16.33 26.08
CA GLY A 157 -20.99 16.12 25.53
C GLY A 157 -20.98 15.25 24.27
N ILE A 158 -20.16 14.22 24.24
CA ILE A 158 -20.05 13.28 23.10
C ILE A 158 -21.35 12.48 22.98
N ASP A 159 -21.94 12.48 21.77
CA ASP A 159 -23.07 11.63 21.46
C ASP A 159 -22.57 10.20 21.13
N VAL A 160 -22.94 9.24 21.96
CA VAL A 160 -22.52 7.83 21.81
C VAL A 160 -22.97 7.20 20.48
N LYS A 161 -23.98 7.79 19.82
CA LYS A 161 -24.45 7.36 18.48
C LYS A 161 -23.68 8.02 17.33
N LYS A 162 -22.81 8.98 17.64
CA LYS A 162 -22.02 9.72 16.62
C LYS A 162 -20.51 9.50 16.79
N ILE A 163 -20.10 8.42 17.46
CA ILE A 163 -18.71 8.01 17.54
C ILE A 163 -18.30 7.42 16.20
N THR A 164 -17.19 7.91 15.66
CA THR A 164 -16.63 7.48 14.36
C THR A 164 -15.37 6.65 14.51
N TRP A 165 -14.81 6.56 15.70
CA TRP A 165 -13.57 5.84 15.99
C TRP A 165 -13.88 4.41 16.43
N LYS A 166 -13.24 3.45 15.75
CA LYS A 166 -13.34 2.02 16.04
C LYS A 166 -12.06 1.49 16.67
N ARG A 167 -12.15 0.33 17.31
CA ARG A 167 -10.98 -0.45 17.73
C ARG A 167 -10.33 -1.16 16.55
N VAL A 168 -9.13 -1.68 16.74
CA VAL A 168 -8.43 -2.47 15.71
C VAL A 168 -7.82 -3.73 16.29
N VAL A 169 -7.65 -4.71 15.41
CA VAL A 169 -6.86 -5.92 15.63
C VAL A 169 -6.21 -6.32 14.31
N ASP A 170 -4.96 -6.78 14.34
CA ASP A 170 -4.26 -7.19 13.13
C ASP A 170 -4.56 -8.65 12.77
N MET A 171 -5.83 -8.91 12.48
CA MET A 171 -6.34 -10.23 12.09
C MET A 171 -7.59 -10.09 11.22
N ASN A 172 -7.81 -11.05 10.32
CA ASN A 172 -9.04 -11.16 9.57
C ASN A 172 -10.12 -11.82 10.44
N ASP A 173 -11.00 -11.01 11.04
CA ASP A 173 -12.03 -11.51 11.95
C ASP A 173 -13.40 -10.88 11.71
N ARG A 174 -14.23 -11.53 10.87
CA ARG A 174 -15.58 -11.02 10.56
C ARG A 174 -16.51 -10.96 11.76
N GLN A 175 -16.22 -11.71 12.84
CA GLN A 175 -17.02 -11.72 14.06
C GLN A 175 -16.99 -10.37 14.79
N LEU A 176 -15.90 -9.61 14.61
CA LEU A 176 -15.68 -8.33 15.28
C LEU A 176 -16.18 -7.11 14.49
N ARG A 177 -16.76 -7.26 13.32
CA ARG A 177 -17.20 -6.13 12.48
C ARG A 177 -18.19 -5.21 13.18
N ASN A 178 -19.13 -5.80 13.91
CA ASN A 178 -20.13 -5.08 14.70
C ASN A 178 -20.28 -5.78 16.04
N VAL A 179 -20.06 -5.05 17.12
CA VAL A 179 -20.15 -5.54 18.50
C VAL A 179 -20.94 -4.55 19.35
N VAL A 180 -21.43 -5.00 20.47
CA VAL A 180 -21.91 -4.13 21.54
C VAL A 180 -20.91 -4.24 22.68
N ASP A 181 -20.27 -3.14 23.03
CA ASP A 181 -19.32 -3.07 24.15
C ASP A 181 -19.90 -2.36 25.38
N GLY A 182 -19.12 -2.24 26.45
CA GLY A 182 -19.52 -1.55 27.69
C GLY A 182 -20.56 -2.26 28.54
N LEU A 183 -20.87 -3.53 28.28
CA LEU A 183 -21.84 -4.31 29.05
C LEU A 183 -21.33 -4.66 30.45
N GLY A 184 -22.26 -4.97 31.40
CA GLY A 184 -21.94 -5.42 32.75
C GLY A 184 -22.40 -4.49 33.87
N GLY A 185 -23.21 -3.47 33.56
CA GLY A 185 -23.85 -2.59 34.53
C GLY A 185 -23.00 -1.33 34.85
N ARG A 186 -23.45 -0.56 35.84
CA ARG A 186 -23.01 0.80 36.16
C ARG A 186 -21.49 0.95 36.37
N MET A 187 -20.84 -0.06 36.87
CA MET A 187 -19.39 -0.02 37.17
C MET A 187 -18.52 -0.37 35.97
N GLN A 188 -19.16 -0.71 34.85
CA GLN A 188 -18.50 -1.03 33.58
C GLN A 188 -18.54 0.19 32.64
N GLY A 189 -18.52 0.00 31.35
CA GLY A 189 -18.64 1.09 30.39
C GLY A 189 -20.08 1.54 30.13
N VAL A 190 -20.24 2.46 29.20
CA VAL A 190 -21.54 2.85 28.65
C VAL A 190 -21.81 1.96 27.43
N PRO A 191 -22.87 1.13 27.44
CA PRO A 191 -23.16 0.25 26.30
C PRO A 191 -23.38 1.03 25.01
N ARG A 192 -22.70 0.64 23.95
CA ARG A 192 -22.84 1.24 22.61
C ARG A 192 -22.49 0.24 21.52
N GLU A 193 -22.90 0.54 20.30
CA GLU A 193 -22.37 -0.13 19.13
C GLU A 193 -20.91 0.29 18.91
N ASP A 194 -20.06 -0.68 18.64
CA ASP A 194 -18.67 -0.51 18.23
C ASP A 194 -18.33 -1.55 17.16
N GLY A 195 -17.09 -1.68 16.81
CA GLY A 195 -16.56 -2.68 15.91
C GLY A 195 -15.05 -2.59 15.86
N PHE A 196 -14.48 -3.54 15.12
CA PHE A 196 -13.05 -3.58 14.88
C PHE A 196 -12.76 -3.43 13.39
N GLU A 197 -11.71 -2.69 13.09
CA GLU A 197 -11.09 -2.67 11.77
C GLU A 197 -9.76 -3.44 11.84
N ILE A 198 -9.25 -3.90 10.70
CA ILE A 198 -7.90 -4.45 10.68
C ILE A 198 -6.88 -3.31 10.88
N THR A 199 -5.81 -3.56 11.61
CA THR A 199 -4.82 -2.52 11.98
C THR A 199 -4.34 -1.69 10.79
N VAL A 200 -4.13 -2.30 9.64
CA VAL A 200 -3.67 -1.63 8.40
C VAL A 200 -4.75 -0.79 7.71
N ALA A 201 -6.00 -0.87 8.15
CA ALA A 201 -7.10 0.00 7.70
C ALA A 201 -7.24 1.26 8.57
N SER A 202 -6.57 1.31 9.72
CA SER A 202 -6.69 2.41 10.67
C SER A 202 -6.14 3.73 10.14
N GLU A 203 -6.70 4.83 10.61
CA GLU A 203 -6.15 6.17 10.36
C GLU A 203 -4.76 6.34 10.99
N ILE A 204 -4.46 5.64 12.09
CA ILE A 204 -3.12 5.63 12.72
C ILE A 204 -2.07 5.08 11.76
N MET A 205 -2.36 4.00 11.05
CA MET A 205 -1.46 3.47 10.01
C MET A 205 -1.21 4.51 8.92
N ALA A 206 -2.25 5.17 8.43
CA ALA A 206 -2.11 6.21 7.42
C ALA A 206 -1.30 7.42 7.94
N ILE A 207 -1.53 7.85 9.17
CA ILE A 207 -0.78 8.93 9.83
C ILE A 207 0.70 8.57 9.93
N LEU A 208 1.04 7.37 10.41
CA LEU A 208 2.43 6.92 10.50
C LEU A 208 3.11 6.99 9.12
N CYS A 209 2.44 6.50 8.09
CA CYS A 209 2.98 6.49 6.72
C CYS A 209 3.11 7.88 6.09
N LEU A 210 2.27 8.84 6.46
CA LEU A 210 2.24 10.19 5.88
C LEU A 210 2.94 11.24 6.76
N SER A 211 3.52 10.85 7.90
CA SER A 211 4.25 11.75 8.78
C SER A 211 5.68 11.98 8.32
N LYS A 212 6.12 13.23 8.42
CA LYS A 212 7.46 13.69 8.02
C LYS A 212 8.48 13.59 9.17
N ASP A 213 8.02 13.70 10.40
CA ASP A 213 8.79 13.59 11.64
C ASP A 213 7.86 13.36 12.84
N ILE A 214 8.43 13.26 14.03
CA ILE A 214 7.66 12.99 15.26
C ILE A 214 6.73 14.15 15.65
N THR A 215 7.09 15.38 15.34
CA THR A 215 6.25 16.55 15.61
C THR A 215 5.02 16.56 14.70
N ASP A 216 5.21 16.33 13.42
CA ASP A 216 4.15 16.20 12.43
C ASP A 216 3.22 15.02 12.75
N LEU A 217 3.78 13.88 13.19
CA LEU A 217 2.99 12.73 13.66
C LEU A 217 2.08 13.13 14.84
N LYS A 218 2.62 13.81 15.84
CA LYS A 218 1.86 14.24 17.02
C LYS A 218 0.73 15.21 16.66
N GLU A 219 0.97 16.16 15.75
CA GLU A 219 -0.05 17.10 15.28
C GLU A 219 -1.15 16.42 14.45
N LYS A 220 -0.77 15.47 13.59
CA LYS A 220 -1.72 14.64 12.85
C LYS A 220 -2.61 13.81 13.78
N VAL A 221 -2.02 13.15 14.77
CA VAL A 221 -2.76 12.42 15.82
C VAL A 221 -3.72 13.34 16.56
N ALA A 222 -3.28 14.53 16.93
CA ALA A 222 -4.13 15.51 17.63
C ALA A 222 -5.37 15.90 16.81
N SER A 223 -5.27 15.88 15.50
CA SER A 223 -6.32 16.32 14.56
C SER A 223 -7.34 15.22 14.20
N ILE A 224 -7.15 13.97 14.66
CA ILE A 224 -8.09 12.87 14.44
C ILE A 224 -9.46 13.24 15.03
N ILE A 225 -10.52 13.10 14.23
CA ILE A 225 -11.91 13.23 14.68
C ILE A 225 -12.37 11.86 15.18
N VAL A 226 -12.75 11.78 16.47
CA VAL A 226 -13.19 10.53 17.11
C VAL A 226 -14.71 10.39 17.19
N GLY A 227 -15.44 11.48 17.03
CA GLY A 227 -16.89 11.52 17.08
C GLY A 227 -17.42 12.95 17.09
N TYR A 228 -18.69 13.10 17.42
CA TYR A 228 -19.35 14.40 17.48
C TYR A 228 -20.14 14.56 18.76
N THR A 229 -20.32 15.80 19.20
CA THR A 229 -21.17 16.16 20.34
C THR A 229 -22.65 16.04 19.97
N TYR A 230 -23.53 16.17 20.96
CA TYR A 230 -24.99 16.28 20.73
C TYR A 230 -25.36 17.49 19.84
N ASP A 231 -24.53 18.53 19.82
CA ASP A 231 -24.69 19.73 18.98
C ASP A 231 -23.93 19.64 17.64
N ASP A 232 -23.57 18.43 17.19
CA ASP A 232 -22.86 18.17 15.92
C ASP A 232 -21.47 18.81 15.79
N LYS A 233 -20.81 19.16 16.90
CA LYS A 233 -19.43 19.65 16.89
C LYS A 233 -18.45 18.47 16.88
N PRO A 234 -17.39 18.50 16.05
CA PRO A 234 -16.38 17.44 16.05
C PRO A 234 -15.63 17.39 17.38
N VAL A 235 -15.34 16.19 17.84
CA VAL A 235 -14.46 15.92 18.98
C VAL A 235 -13.20 15.26 18.46
N THR A 236 -12.04 15.82 18.83
CA THR A 236 -10.73 15.38 18.36
C THR A 236 -9.93 14.71 19.47
N VAL A 237 -8.85 14.02 19.09
CA VAL A 237 -7.87 13.50 20.06
C VAL A 237 -7.25 14.63 20.90
N ARG A 238 -7.13 15.83 20.33
CA ARG A 238 -6.68 17.04 21.06
C ARG A 238 -7.62 17.38 22.22
N ASP A 239 -8.93 17.27 22.00
CA ASP A 239 -9.93 17.53 23.05
C ASP A 239 -9.84 16.51 24.18
N LEU A 240 -9.46 15.25 23.87
CA LEU A 240 -9.16 14.21 24.85
C LEU A 240 -7.79 14.38 25.53
N LYS A 241 -6.91 15.27 25.02
CA LYS A 241 -5.58 15.60 25.56
C LYS A 241 -4.59 14.42 25.61
N ILE A 242 -4.71 13.46 24.70
CA ILE A 242 -3.91 12.22 24.70
C ILE A 242 -2.94 12.09 23.53
N GLN A 243 -2.84 13.09 22.65
CA GLN A 243 -1.94 13.04 21.47
C GLN A 243 -0.47 12.77 21.83
N GLY A 244 -0.04 13.23 23.01
CA GLY A 244 1.32 12.98 23.51
C GLY A 244 1.56 11.50 23.84
N ALA A 245 0.62 10.87 24.53
CA ALA A 245 0.71 9.44 24.87
C ALA A 245 0.65 8.55 23.61
N VAL A 246 -0.22 8.88 22.67
CA VAL A 246 -0.32 8.17 21.39
C VAL A 246 0.99 8.31 20.59
N ALA A 247 1.55 9.51 20.49
CA ALA A 247 2.82 9.74 19.80
C ALA A 247 3.99 9.01 20.50
N ALA A 248 3.98 8.92 21.82
CA ALA A 248 5.00 8.19 22.59
C ALA A 248 4.99 6.69 22.27
N VAL A 249 3.81 6.07 22.13
CA VAL A 249 3.66 4.67 21.70
C VAL A 249 4.21 4.45 20.29
N LEU A 250 4.04 5.43 19.40
CA LEU A 250 4.44 5.35 17.98
C LEU A 250 5.90 5.78 17.73
N LYS A 251 6.64 6.21 18.74
CA LYS A 251 7.97 6.80 18.59
C LYS A 251 8.93 5.88 17.81
N ASP A 252 9.02 4.62 18.18
CA ASP A 252 9.92 3.67 17.52
C ASP A 252 9.32 3.10 16.24
N ALA A 253 7.99 2.99 16.18
CA ALA A 253 7.29 2.59 14.96
C ALA A 253 7.48 3.59 13.80
N LEU A 254 7.79 4.86 14.08
CA LEU A 254 8.08 5.87 13.04
C LEU A 254 9.43 5.65 12.35
N LYS A 255 10.36 4.90 12.96
CA LYS A 255 11.66 4.58 12.38
C LYS A 255 11.52 3.50 11.30
N PRO A 256 12.06 3.68 10.07
CA PRO A 256 12.02 2.65 9.04
C PRO A 256 12.78 1.39 9.44
N ASN A 257 12.30 0.24 8.97
CA ASN A 257 12.95 -1.05 9.19
C ASN A 257 13.89 -1.37 8.02
N LEU A 258 15.18 -1.53 8.32
CA LEU A 258 16.19 -1.96 7.37
C LEU A 258 16.31 -3.48 7.36
N VAL A 259 16.27 -4.04 6.16
CA VAL A 259 16.50 -5.45 5.83
C VAL A 259 17.28 -5.56 4.52
N GLN A 260 17.40 -6.75 3.97
CA GLN A 260 18.12 -7.04 2.72
C GLN A 260 17.29 -7.93 1.79
N THR A 261 17.59 -7.88 0.49
CA THR A 261 17.12 -8.90 -0.46
C THR A 261 17.97 -10.17 -0.36
N LEU A 262 17.57 -11.24 -1.06
CA LEU A 262 18.41 -12.45 -1.19
C LEU A 262 19.79 -12.14 -1.78
N GLU A 263 19.92 -11.11 -2.59
CA GLU A 263 21.17 -10.68 -3.23
C GLU A 263 21.87 -9.54 -2.46
N HIS A 264 21.44 -9.29 -1.21
CA HIS A 264 22.01 -8.29 -0.28
C HIS A 264 21.82 -6.83 -0.68
N THR A 265 20.88 -6.52 -1.56
CA THR A 265 20.45 -5.14 -1.80
C THR A 265 19.71 -4.62 -0.55
N PRO A 266 20.06 -3.43 -0.03
CA PRO A 266 19.36 -2.90 1.13
C PRO A 266 17.92 -2.55 0.80
N ALA A 267 17.02 -2.81 1.75
CA ALA A 267 15.61 -2.52 1.62
C ALA A 267 15.03 -1.93 2.91
N PHE A 268 14.19 -0.92 2.78
CA PHE A 268 13.30 -0.48 3.86
C PHE A 268 11.94 -1.14 3.71
N ILE A 269 11.44 -1.68 4.81
CA ILE A 269 10.06 -2.16 4.94
C ILE A 269 9.41 -1.36 6.05
N HIS A 270 8.39 -0.54 5.72
CA HIS A 270 7.83 0.36 6.71
C HIS A 270 6.41 0.82 6.36
N GLY A 271 5.46 0.49 7.24
CA GLY A 271 4.05 0.79 7.07
C GLY A 271 3.36 -0.03 5.98
N GLY A 272 2.08 -0.32 6.13
CA GLY A 272 1.35 -1.21 5.23
C GLY A 272 -0.13 -0.85 5.04
N PRO A 273 -0.49 0.41 4.74
CA PRO A 273 -1.88 0.78 4.54
C PRO A 273 -2.47 0.08 3.32
N PHE A 274 -3.72 -0.37 3.40
CA PHE A 274 -4.42 -0.97 2.27
C PHE A 274 -4.74 0.06 1.19
N ALA A 275 -4.54 -0.31 -0.09
CA ALA A 275 -4.73 0.59 -1.22
C ALA A 275 -6.19 0.75 -1.68
N ASN A 276 -7.12 -0.09 -1.23
CA ASN A 276 -8.54 0.03 -1.54
C ASN A 276 -9.33 0.85 -0.52
N ILE A 277 -8.71 1.24 0.60
CA ILE A 277 -9.34 2.01 1.69
C ILE A 277 -8.46 3.13 2.25
N ALA A 278 -7.16 3.12 1.94
CA ALA A 278 -6.17 4.12 2.29
C ALA A 278 -5.22 4.35 1.12
N HIS A 279 -4.11 5.04 1.31
CA HIS A 279 -3.23 5.42 0.20
C HIS A 279 -2.32 4.30 -0.33
N GLY A 280 -2.22 3.15 0.34
CA GLY A 280 -1.64 1.93 -0.22
C GLY A 280 -0.14 1.96 -0.51
N CYS A 281 0.63 2.82 0.14
CA CYS A 281 2.06 2.99 -0.08
C CYS A 281 2.83 2.87 1.23
N ASN A 282 4.12 2.53 1.16
CA ASN A 282 5.01 2.61 2.31
C ASN A 282 5.16 4.06 2.83
N SER A 283 5.86 4.24 3.94
CA SER A 283 5.95 5.55 4.58
C SER A 283 6.74 6.58 3.77
N ILE A 284 6.40 7.85 3.97
CA ILE A 284 7.20 9.00 3.50
C ILE A 284 8.60 8.93 4.10
N MET A 285 8.72 8.57 5.38
CA MET A 285 9.99 8.46 6.09
C MET A 285 10.95 7.48 5.39
N ALA A 286 10.48 6.26 5.10
CA ALA A 286 11.29 5.24 4.42
C ALA A 286 11.69 5.68 3.01
N THR A 287 10.76 6.23 2.23
CA THR A 287 11.04 6.67 0.86
C THR A 287 12.04 7.83 0.84
N ARG A 288 11.85 8.86 1.66
CA ARG A 288 12.78 10.00 1.74
C ARG A 288 14.16 9.58 2.23
N MET A 289 14.23 8.70 3.22
CA MET A 289 15.50 8.20 3.74
C MET A 289 16.25 7.40 2.66
N ALA A 290 15.55 6.53 1.93
CA ALA A 290 16.13 5.80 0.81
C ALA A 290 16.65 6.73 -0.29
N LEU A 291 15.90 7.80 -0.64
CA LEU A 291 16.32 8.78 -1.64
C LEU A 291 17.57 9.56 -1.25
N LYS A 292 17.83 9.74 0.05
CA LYS A 292 19.07 10.37 0.56
C LYS A 292 20.27 9.41 0.61
N LEU A 293 20.03 8.12 0.53
CA LEU A 293 21.05 7.07 0.67
C LEU A 293 21.45 6.42 -0.66
N ALA A 294 20.59 6.49 -1.67
CA ALA A 294 20.79 5.77 -2.92
C ALA A 294 20.61 6.65 -4.16
N ASP A 295 21.26 6.26 -5.26
CA ASP A 295 21.08 6.89 -6.55
C ASP A 295 19.73 6.57 -7.16
N ILE A 296 19.22 5.35 -6.88
CA ILE A 296 17.94 4.87 -7.38
C ILE A 296 17.17 4.20 -6.24
N VAL A 297 15.92 4.59 -6.08
CA VAL A 297 14.97 3.97 -5.14
C VAL A 297 13.85 3.33 -5.93
N VAL A 298 13.63 2.03 -5.72
CA VAL A 298 12.53 1.28 -6.32
C VAL A 298 11.45 1.10 -5.25
N THR A 299 10.25 1.59 -5.51
CA THR A 299 9.13 1.49 -4.58
C THR A 299 7.89 0.97 -5.30
N GLU A 300 6.90 0.51 -4.53
CA GLU A 300 5.63 0.03 -5.07
C GLU A 300 4.43 0.73 -4.47
N ALA A 301 3.31 0.70 -5.21
CA ALA A 301 1.99 1.06 -4.71
C ALA A 301 1.04 -0.14 -4.79
N GLY A 302 0.10 -0.23 -3.85
CA GLY A 302 -0.81 -1.37 -3.73
C GLY A 302 -1.77 -1.49 -4.92
N PHE A 303 -2.12 -2.73 -5.29
CA PHE A 303 -2.98 -3.04 -6.43
C PHE A 303 -2.47 -2.46 -7.76
N ALA A 304 -3.34 -1.80 -8.53
CA ALA A 304 -3.06 -1.36 -9.90
C ALA A 304 -2.84 0.16 -10.01
N ALA A 305 -2.52 0.59 -11.23
CA ALA A 305 -2.22 1.99 -11.50
C ALA A 305 -3.41 2.93 -11.29
N ASP A 306 -4.63 2.45 -11.37
CA ASP A 306 -5.85 3.22 -11.11
C ASP A 306 -6.15 3.44 -9.62
N LEU A 307 -5.58 2.63 -8.73
CA LEU A 307 -5.79 2.71 -7.29
C LEU A 307 -4.52 3.13 -6.54
N GLY A 308 -3.55 2.22 -6.43
CA GLY A 308 -2.36 2.48 -5.64
C GLY A 308 -1.47 3.55 -6.24
N ALA A 309 -1.23 3.53 -7.56
CA ALA A 309 -0.38 4.53 -8.20
C ALA A 309 -1.06 5.91 -8.22
N GLU A 310 -2.38 5.98 -8.43
CA GLU A 310 -3.13 7.23 -8.31
C GLU A 310 -2.92 7.87 -6.94
N LYS A 311 -3.10 7.09 -5.85
CA LYS A 311 -2.92 7.58 -4.48
C LYS A 311 -1.46 7.86 -4.10
N PHE A 312 -0.54 7.12 -4.69
CA PHE A 312 0.88 7.43 -4.58
C PHE A 312 1.18 8.83 -5.15
N VAL A 313 0.62 9.15 -6.31
CA VAL A 313 0.74 10.46 -6.97
C VAL A 313 -0.01 11.54 -6.18
N ASP A 314 -1.33 11.41 -6.04
CA ASP A 314 -2.20 12.49 -5.55
C ASP A 314 -2.21 12.63 -4.02
N ILE A 315 -1.79 11.62 -3.27
CA ILE A 315 -1.71 11.71 -1.81
C ILE A 315 -0.26 11.74 -1.33
N LYS A 316 0.51 10.67 -1.58
CA LYS A 316 1.86 10.56 -1.02
C LYS A 316 2.84 11.57 -1.63
N CYS A 317 2.94 11.63 -2.95
CA CYS A 317 3.84 12.56 -3.63
C CYS A 317 3.46 14.01 -3.36
N ARG A 318 2.16 14.33 -3.40
CA ARG A 318 1.64 15.67 -3.07
C ARG A 318 2.05 16.11 -1.66
N LYS A 319 1.81 15.27 -0.64
CA LYS A 319 2.13 15.59 0.77
C LYS A 319 3.63 15.63 1.05
N ALA A 320 4.40 14.81 0.37
CA ALA A 320 5.83 14.68 0.61
C ALA A 320 6.70 15.54 -0.32
N GLY A 321 6.13 16.15 -1.37
CA GLY A 321 6.89 16.84 -2.40
C GLY A 321 7.82 15.88 -3.17
N LEU A 322 7.36 14.65 -3.41
CA LEU A 322 8.11 13.65 -4.17
C LEU A 322 7.82 13.78 -5.66
N HIS A 323 8.84 13.59 -6.48
CA HIS A 323 8.76 13.59 -7.93
C HIS A 323 9.33 12.28 -8.49
N PRO A 324 8.47 11.29 -8.81
CA PRO A 324 8.92 10.05 -9.43
C PRO A 324 9.61 10.31 -10.77
N SER A 325 10.64 9.53 -11.08
CA SER A 325 11.44 9.68 -12.32
C SER A 325 10.94 8.77 -13.43
N ALA A 326 10.40 7.61 -13.09
CA ALA A 326 9.84 6.65 -14.04
C ALA A 326 8.86 5.72 -13.34
N ALA A 327 8.07 5.01 -14.13
CA ALA A 327 7.17 3.97 -13.64
C ALA A 327 7.34 2.66 -14.42
N VAL A 328 7.09 1.55 -13.72
CA VAL A 328 7.01 0.20 -14.28
C VAL A 328 5.58 -0.30 -14.09
N VAL A 329 4.93 -0.70 -15.18
CA VAL A 329 3.60 -1.34 -15.12
C VAL A 329 3.78 -2.85 -15.31
N VAL A 330 3.57 -3.61 -14.25
CA VAL A 330 3.69 -5.07 -14.27
C VAL A 330 2.42 -5.69 -14.84
N ALA A 331 2.57 -6.62 -15.75
CA ALA A 331 1.50 -7.43 -16.30
C ALA A 331 1.95 -8.89 -16.44
N THR A 332 0.98 -9.80 -16.59
CA THR A 332 1.21 -11.18 -17.02
C THR A 332 0.29 -11.52 -18.19
N VAL A 333 0.74 -12.35 -19.09
CA VAL A 333 -0.10 -12.86 -20.19
C VAL A 333 -1.34 -13.55 -19.62
N ARG A 334 -1.18 -14.31 -18.53
CA ARG A 334 -2.29 -15.00 -17.84
C ARG A 334 -3.35 -14.01 -17.32
N ALA A 335 -2.93 -12.93 -16.68
CA ALA A 335 -3.86 -11.90 -16.18
C ALA A 335 -4.60 -11.20 -17.33
N LEU A 336 -3.91 -10.89 -18.42
CA LEU A 336 -4.54 -10.30 -19.61
C LEU A 336 -5.55 -11.26 -20.26
N LYS A 337 -5.24 -12.55 -20.37
CA LYS A 337 -6.22 -13.56 -20.84
C LYS A 337 -7.44 -13.66 -19.91
N TYR A 338 -7.22 -13.58 -18.61
CA TYR A 338 -8.34 -13.55 -17.64
C TYR A 338 -9.23 -12.33 -17.86
N HIS A 339 -8.64 -11.15 -18.06
CA HIS A 339 -9.39 -9.92 -18.41
C HIS A 339 -10.12 -10.06 -19.77
N GLY A 340 -9.63 -10.92 -20.65
CA GLY A 340 -10.27 -11.29 -21.91
C GLY A 340 -11.34 -12.39 -21.80
N GLY A 341 -11.64 -12.85 -20.57
CA GLY A 341 -12.72 -13.80 -20.26
C GLY A 341 -12.31 -15.27 -20.14
N VAL A 342 -11.02 -15.60 -20.11
CA VAL A 342 -10.54 -16.98 -19.91
C VAL A 342 -10.70 -17.41 -18.45
N ALA A 343 -11.25 -18.59 -18.22
CA ALA A 343 -11.35 -19.16 -16.88
C ALA A 343 -9.96 -19.47 -16.27
N LYS A 344 -9.86 -19.37 -14.94
CA LYS A 344 -8.58 -19.58 -14.22
C LYS A 344 -7.89 -20.90 -14.56
N ALA A 345 -8.65 -21.97 -14.80
CA ALA A 345 -8.11 -23.30 -15.11
C ALA A 345 -7.42 -23.37 -16.48
N ASP A 346 -7.81 -22.49 -17.42
CA ASP A 346 -7.36 -22.54 -18.83
C ASP A 346 -6.29 -21.50 -19.16
N LEU A 347 -5.84 -20.71 -18.18
CA LEU A 347 -4.89 -19.60 -18.38
C LEU A 347 -3.51 -20.04 -18.90
N ASN A 348 -3.15 -21.31 -18.76
CA ASN A 348 -1.87 -21.84 -19.27
C ASN A 348 -1.89 -22.16 -20.76
N ASN A 349 -3.06 -22.22 -21.40
CA ASN A 349 -3.20 -22.50 -22.82
C ASN A 349 -3.03 -21.19 -23.62
N GLU A 350 -2.37 -21.27 -24.78
CA GLU A 350 -2.30 -20.15 -25.71
C GLU A 350 -3.73 -19.71 -26.12
N ASN A 351 -4.00 -18.42 -26.04
CA ASN A 351 -5.27 -17.86 -26.48
C ASN A 351 -5.11 -16.39 -26.91
N LEU A 352 -4.75 -16.20 -28.17
CA LEU A 352 -4.50 -14.88 -28.74
C LEU A 352 -5.77 -14.01 -28.81
N GLU A 353 -6.94 -14.62 -29.08
CA GLU A 353 -8.21 -13.88 -29.13
C GLU A 353 -8.57 -13.29 -27.76
N ALA A 354 -8.48 -14.08 -26.71
CA ALA A 354 -8.73 -13.61 -25.35
C ALA A 354 -7.67 -12.60 -24.89
N LEU A 355 -6.41 -12.82 -25.24
CA LEU A 355 -5.35 -11.89 -24.97
C LEU A 355 -5.62 -10.52 -25.62
N GLU A 356 -6.02 -10.50 -26.89
CA GLU A 356 -6.37 -9.26 -27.60
C GLU A 356 -7.53 -8.53 -26.92
N LYS A 357 -8.54 -9.24 -26.43
CA LYS A 357 -9.66 -8.68 -25.66
C LYS A 357 -9.25 -8.11 -24.30
N GLY A 358 -8.25 -8.70 -23.65
CA GLY A 358 -7.77 -8.30 -22.31
C GLY A 358 -6.73 -7.19 -22.32
N ILE A 359 -5.93 -7.07 -23.39
CA ILE A 359 -4.87 -6.06 -23.53
C ILE A 359 -5.38 -4.60 -23.27
N PRO A 360 -6.59 -4.19 -23.60
CA PRO A 360 -7.11 -2.87 -23.25
C PRO A 360 -7.01 -2.51 -21.77
N ASN A 361 -7.04 -3.49 -20.86
CA ASN A 361 -6.78 -3.24 -19.43
C ASN A 361 -5.36 -2.70 -19.22
N LEU A 362 -4.35 -3.34 -19.79
CA LEU A 362 -2.96 -2.89 -19.73
C LEU A 362 -2.81 -1.49 -20.36
N LEU A 363 -3.36 -1.30 -21.57
CA LEU A 363 -3.20 -0.03 -22.29
C LEU A 363 -3.80 1.14 -21.51
N GLN A 364 -4.94 0.96 -20.84
CA GLN A 364 -5.53 2.00 -20.00
C GLN A 364 -4.65 2.33 -18.79
N HIS A 365 -4.04 1.34 -18.14
CA HIS A 365 -3.09 1.58 -17.05
C HIS A 365 -1.84 2.32 -17.54
N VAL A 366 -1.31 1.96 -18.70
CA VAL A 366 -0.18 2.66 -19.32
C VAL A 366 -0.54 4.11 -19.65
N GLU A 367 -1.71 4.36 -20.22
CA GLU A 367 -2.19 5.71 -20.50
C GLU A 367 -2.41 6.52 -19.20
N ASN A 368 -2.89 5.92 -18.13
CA ASN A 368 -3.00 6.58 -16.82
C ASN A 368 -1.62 7.06 -16.35
N VAL A 369 -0.62 6.20 -16.42
CA VAL A 369 0.75 6.51 -16.00
C VAL A 369 1.39 7.59 -16.87
N THR A 370 1.26 7.48 -18.19
CA THR A 370 1.95 8.37 -19.13
C THR A 370 1.22 9.70 -19.34
N GLN A 371 -0.12 9.70 -19.38
CA GLN A 371 -0.91 10.89 -19.72
C GLN A 371 -1.47 11.61 -18.49
N HIS A 372 -1.91 10.84 -17.45
CA HIS A 372 -2.56 11.43 -16.28
C HIS A 372 -1.62 11.65 -15.10
N TYR A 373 -0.49 10.93 -15.06
CA TYR A 373 0.58 11.16 -14.07
C TYR A 373 1.84 11.76 -14.71
N GLY A 374 1.93 11.75 -16.04
CA GLY A 374 3.05 12.34 -16.81
C GLY A 374 4.39 11.64 -16.63
N LEU A 375 4.37 10.34 -16.26
CA LEU A 375 5.59 9.58 -15.98
C LEU A 375 6.06 8.79 -17.22
N PRO A 376 7.36 8.81 -17.56
CA PRO A 376 7.90 7.85 -18.50
C PRO A 376 7.72 6.43 -17.96
N CYS A 377 7.40 5.47 -18.83
CA CYS A 377 6.91 4.17 -18.43
C CYS A 377 7.52 3.03 -19.25
N VAL A 378 7.74 1.89 -18.62
CA VAL A 378 8.00 0.59 -19.25
C VAL A 378 6.97 -0.43 -18.73
N VAL A 379 6.54 -1.34 -19.60
CA VAL A 379 5.74 -2.50 -19.23
C VAL A 379 6.68 -3.66 -18.91
N ALA A 380 6.56 -4.22 -17.71
CA ALA A 380 7.27 -5.44 -17.33
C ALA A 380 6.32 -6.64 -17.44
N ILE A 381 6.60 -7.55 -18.34
CA ILE A 381 5.89 -8.84 -18.40
C ILE A 381 6.58 -9.80 -17.46
N ASN A 382 5.92 -10.10 -16.32
CA ASN A 382 6.33 -11.19 -15.44
C ASN A 382 6.03 -12.51 -16.15
N ARG A 383 7.07 -13.07 -16.79
CA ARG A 383 6.97 -14.19 -17.72
C ARG A 383 6.76 -15.51 -17.00
N PHE A 384 5.80 -16.28 -17.47
CA PHE A 384 5.58 -17.67 -17.09
C PHE A 384 6.10 -18.62 -18.17
N PRO A 385 6.54 -19.85 -17.80
CA PRO A 385 7.03 -20.83 -18.78
C PRO A 385 6.01 -21.24 -19.86
N THR A 386 4.73 -21.01 -19.59
CA THR A 386 3.62 -21.31 -20.51
C THR A 386 3.30 -20.18 -21.49
N ASP A 387 3.91 -19.00 -21.33
CA ASP A 387 3.69 -17.86 -22.22
C ASP A 387 4.36 -18.12 -23.57
N THR A 388 3.61 -18.00 -24.67
CA THR A 388 4.13 -18.23 -26.02
C THR A 388 4.75 -16.96 -26.62
N GLU A 389 5.67 -17.12 -27.56
CA GLU A 389 6.26 -15.96 -28.25
C GLU A 389 5.22 -15.15 -29.02
N ALA A 390 4.17 -15.80 -29.56
CA ALA A 390 3.08 -15.11 -30.24
C ALA A 390 2.28 -14.23 -29.28
N GLU A 391 2.03 -14.69 -28.05
CA GLU A 391 1.37 -13.90 -27.00
C GLU A 391 2.25 -12.72 -26.57
N LEU A 392 3.53 -12.95 -26.33
CA LEU A 392 4.47 -11.89 -25.92
C LEU A 392 4.61 -10.81 -27.01
N GLU A 393 4.72 -11.22 -28.27
CA GLU A 393 4.85 -10.29 -29.39
C GLU A 393 3.58 -9.43 -29.56
N MET A 394 2.40 -10.01 -29.41
CA MET A 394 1.15 -9.27 -29.44
C MET A 394 1.13 -8.14 -28.39
N VAL A 395 1.57 -8.40 -27.17
CA VAL A 395 1.65 -7.39 -26.12
C VAL A 395 2.64 -6.29 -26.49
N ARG A 396 3.85 -6.67 -26.99
CA ARG A 396 4.86 -5.72 -27.45
C ARG A 396 4.33 -4.78 -28.54
N GLU A 397 3.70 -5.34 -29.57
CA GLU A 397 3.15 -4.55 -30.67
C GLU A 397 2.08 -3.54 -30.23
N LYS A 398 1.20 -3.97 -29.31
CA LYS A 398 0.14 -3.09 -28.79
C LYS A 398 0.72 -1.95 -27.92
N CYS A 399 1.69 -2.23 -27.05
CA CYS A 399 2.37 -1.22 -26.22
C CYS A 399 3.22 -0.25 -27.09
N LYS A 400 3.88 -0.77 -28.12
CA LYS A 400 4.67 0.05 -29.04
C LYS A 400 3.84 1.15 -29.73
N LYS A 401 2.56 0.88 -29.99
CA LYS A 401 1.63 1.89 -30.55
C LYS A 401 1.40 3.07 -29.61
N LEU A 402 1.59 2.89 -28.31
CA LEU A 402 1.55 3.95 -27.30
C LEU A 402 2.95 4.56 -27.04
N GLY A 403 3.98 4.13 -27.76
CA GLY A 403 5.36 4.59 -27.56
C GLY A 403 6.01 4.04 -26.29
N VAL A 404 5.50 2.92 -25.74
CA VAL A 404 5.98 2.31 -24.51
C VAL A 404 6.66 0.98 -24.81
N ASN A 405 7.87 0.80 -24.29
CA ASN A 405 8.63 -0.43 -24.42
C ASN A 405 8.12 -1.50 -23.45
N VAL A 406 8.34 -2.76 -23.83
CA VAL A 406 8.03 -3.94 -23.02
C VAL A 406 9.33 -4.68 -22.74
N ALA A 407 9.65 -4.93 -21.47
CA ALA A 407 10.75 -5.76 -21.03
C ALA A 407 10.21 -7.05 -20.39
N LEU A 408 10.89 -8.17 -20.60
CA LEU A 408 10.57 -9.42 -19.94
C LEU A 408 11.20 -9.45 -18.55
N SER A 409 10.48 -9.99 -17.58
CA SER A 409 10.94 -10.19 -16.21
C SER A 409 10.85 -11.67 -15.85
N GLU A 410 11.98 -12.27 -15.57
CA GLU A 410 12.12 -13.65 -15.12
C GLU A 410 12.70 -13.73 -13.69
N VAL A 411 12.52 -12.67 -12.93
CA VAL A 411 13.15 -12.48 -11.60
C VAL A 411 12.71 -13.53 -10.57
N TRP A 412 11.50 -14.09 -10.72
CA TRP A 412 11.04 -15.16 -9.84
C TRP A 412 11.96 -16.38 -9.88
N GLY A 413 12.40 -16.77 -11.07
CA GLY A 413 13.25 -17.95 -11.27
C GLY A 413 14.75 -17.66 -11.26
N LYS A 414 15.17 -16.42 -11.55
CA LYS A 414 16.57 -16.07 -11.82
C LYS A 414 17.09 -14.92 -10.92
N GLY A 415 16.30 -14.43 -9.97
CA GLY A 415 16.68 -13.26 -9.16
C GLY A 415 16.96 -12.04 -10.01
N GLY A 416 17.91 -11.19 -9.59
CA GLY A 416 18.29 -9.99 -10.32
C GLY A 416 18.75 -10.21 -11.75
N GLU A 417 19.37 -11.35 -12.04
CA GLU A 417 19.77 -11.72 -13.42
C GLU A 417 18.58 -11.73 -14.39
N GLY A 418 17.42 -12.20 -13.91
CA GLY A 418 16.17 -12.21 -14.70
C GLY A 418 15.53 -10.84 -14.90
N GLY A 419 16.09 -9.78 -14.32
CA GLY A 419 15.59 -8.42 -14.39
C GLY A 419 16.47 -7.44 -15.17
N LEU A 420 17.58 -7.88 -15.76
CA LEU A 420 18.57 -6.99 -16.40
C LEU A 420 17.97 -6.18 -17.55
N GLU A 421 17.19 -6.80 -18.44
CA GLU A 421 16.51 -6.11 -19.55
C GLU A 421 15.59 -4.98 -19.01
N LEU A 422 14.83 -5.26 -17.98
CA LEU A 422 13.97 -4.28 -17.33
C LEU A 422 14.80 -3.16 -16.67
N ALA A 423 15.90 -3.50 -16.02
CA ALA A 423 16.80 -2.53 -15.38
C ALA A 423 17.47 -1.58 -16.39
N GLU A 424 17.91 -2.09 -17.55
CA GLU A 424 18.45 -1.26 -18.64
C GLU A 424 17.43 -0.25 -19.13
N GLU A 425 16.18 -0.66 -19.34
CA GLU A 425 15.12 0.22 -19.78
C GLU A 425 14.75 1.26 -18.71
N VAL A 426 14.70 0.86 -17.44
CA VAL A 426 14.48 1.80 -16.33
C VAL A 426 15.58 2.84 -16.25
N LEU A 427 16.86 2.45 -16.40
CA LEU A 427 17.99 3.39 -16.43
C LEU A 427 17.85 4.40 -17.57
N ARG A 428 17.43 3.96 -18.75
CA ARG A 428 17.16 4.84 -19.89
C ARG A 428 16.04 5.84 -19.57
N LEU A 429 14.96 5.39 -18.93
CA LEU A 429 13.79 6.23 -18.61
C LEU A 429 14.09 7.28 -17.56
N VAL A 430 14.85 6.96 -16.50
CA VAL A 430 15.13 7.91 -15.41
C VAL A 430 16.04 9.07 -15.82
N GLU A 431 16.75 8.93 -16.94
CA GLU A 431 17.57 9.99 -17.54
C GLU A 431 16.79 10.81 -18.60
N GLY A 432 15.57 10.38 -18.96
CA GLY A 432 14.72 11.02 -19.95
C GLY A 432 13.93 12.21 -19.40
N GLU A 433 13.14 12.82 -20.29
CA GLU A 433 12.20 13.87 -19.92
C GLU A 433 11.09 13.33 -19.02
N ASN A 434 10.69 14.14 -18.03
CA ASN A 434 9.65 13.84 -17.07
C ASN A 434 8.67 15.02 -16.99
N ASN A 435 7.39 14.72 -17.17
CA ASN A 435 6.29 15.69 -17.08
C ASN A 435 5.33 15.33 -15.93
N PHE A 436 5.89 14.89 -14.81
CA PHE A 436 5.10 14.48 -13.65
C PHE A 436 4.14 15.58 -13.20
N HIS A 437 2.87 15.22 -13.02
CA HIS A 437 1.82 16.11 -12.54
C HIS A 437 0.75 15.31 -11.78
N PHE A 438 -0.06 16.02 -11.01
CA PHE A 438 -1.19 15.46 -10.28
C PHE A 438 -2.43 15.36 -11.18
N VAL A 439 -3.37 14.48 -10.82
CA VAL A 439 -4.62 14.29 -11.57
C VAL A 439 -5.55 15.51 -11.44
N TYR A 440 -5.47 16.20 -10.31
CA TYR A 440 -6.30 17.37 -9.99
C TYR A 440 -5.54 18.39 -9.14
N GLU A 441 -6.01 19.63 -9.18
CA GLU A 441 -5.47 20.74 -8.39
C GLU A 441 -6.06 20.78 -6.98
N ASP A 442 -5.31 21.33 -6.01
CA ASP A 442 -5.70 21.37 -4.59
C ASP A 442 -6.94 22.24 -4.33
N GLU A 443 -7.14 23.29 -5.13
CA GLU A 443 -8.21 24.28 -5.01
C GLU A 443 -9.59 23.75 -5.43
N LEU A 444 -9.66 22.63 -6.13
CA LEU A 444 -10.92 22.03 -6.53
C LEU A 444 -11.72 21.57 -5.29
N SER A 445 -13.05 21.61 -5.37
CA SER A 445 -13.91 21.01 -4.37
C SER A 445 -13.71 19.49 -4.28
N ILE A 446 -14.10 18.87 -3.18
CA ILE A 446 -14.01 17.42 -3.00
C ILE A 446 -14.76 16.69 -4.12
N GLU A 447 -15.95 17.18 -4.48
CA GLU A 447 -16.75 16.62 -5.56
C GLU A 447 -16.01 16.68 -6.91
N GLU A 448 -15.37 17.80 -7.24
CA GLU A 448 -14.61 17.97 -8.47
C GLU A 448 -13.36 17.08 -8.50
N LYS A 449 -12.66 16.91 -7.36
CA LYS A 449 -11.53 15.98 -7.24
C LYS A 449 -11.97 14.53 -7.49
N ILE A 450 -13.07 14.10 -6.89
CA ILE A 450 -13.66 12.77 -7.12
C ILE A 450 -14.03 12.58 -8.60
N LYS A 451 -14.67 13.57 -9.23
CA LYS A 451 -15.01 13.54 -10.65
C LYS A 451 -13.76 13.46 -11.52
N ALA A 452 -12.70 14.20 -11.19
CA ALA A 452 -11.44 14.18 -11.93
C ALA A 452 -10.81 12.78 -11.95
N VAL A 453 -10.73 12.12 -10.78
CA VAL A 453 -10.22 10.74 -10.69
C VAL A 453 -11.13 9.78 -11.47
N ALA A 454 -12.44 9.83 -11.24
CA ALA A 454 -13.38 8.92 -11.89
C ALA A 454 -13.39 9.03 -13.42
N THR A 455 -13.36 10.25 -13.96
CA THR A 455 -13.42 10.46 -15.42
C THR A 455 -12.08 10.27 -16.11
N LYS A 456 -10.99 10.78 -15.54
CA LYS A 456 -9.65 10.66 -16.15
C LYS A 456 -9.06 9.27 -15.97
N VAL A 457 -9.03 8.77 -14.72
CA VAL A 457 -8.31 7.53 -14.37
C VAL A 457 -9.15 6.29 -14.63
N TYR A 458 -10.43 6.30 -14.23
CA TYR A 458 -11.33 5.16 -14.43
C TYR A 458 -12.04 5.21 -15.77
N ARG A 459 -12.14 6.39 -16.40
CA ARG A 459 -12.89 6.65 -17.63
C ARG A 459 -14.38 6.38 -17.46
N ALA A 460 -14.92 6.68 -16.27
CA ALA A 460 -16.34 6.73 -16.04
C ALA A 460 -16.99 7.89 -16.81
N ASP A 461 -18.25 7.74 -17.20
CA ASP A 461 -19.02 8.81 -17.85
C ASP A 461 -19.42 9.91 -16.86
N GLY A 462 -19.47 9.58 -15.56
CA GLY A 462 -19.83 10.52 -14.52
C GLY A 462 -19.73 9.93 -13.12
N VAL A 463 -20.17 10.72 -12.12
CA VAL A 463 -20.22 10.33 -10.71
C VAL A 463 -21.58 10.67 -10.14
N VAL A 464 -22.18 9.68 -9.48
CA VAL A 464 -23.44 9.83 -8.75
C VAL A 464 -23.15 9.84 -7.25
N PHE A 465 -23.74 10.78 -6.53
CA PHE A 465 -23.62 10.87 -5.07
C PHE A 465 -24.98 10.53 -4.43
N THR A 466 -24.98 9.58 -3.49
CA THR A 466 -26.18 9.31 -2.69
C THR A 466 -26.53 10.51 -1.81
N ALA A 467 -27.77 10.57 -1.33
CA ALA A 467 -28.19 11.64 -0.40
C ALA A 467 -27.32 11.67 0.87
N ASN A 468 -26.90 10.49 1.38
CA ASN A 468 -25.99 10.38 2.51
C ASN A 468 -24.62 10.98 2.18
N ALA A 469 -24.03 10.61 1.04
CA ALA A 469 -22.73 11.15 0.62
C ALA A 469 -22.76 12.68 0.46
N ARG A 470 -23.83 13.24 -0.11
CA ARG A 470 -23.98 14.71 -0.23
C ARG A 470 -24.06 15.41 1.13
N LYS A 471 -24.78 14.82 2.09
CA LYS A 471 -24.83 15.35 3.46
C LYS A 471 -23.47 15.33 4.13
N GLN A 472 -22.73 14.24 3.98
CA GLN A 472 -21.39 14.10 4.52
C GLN A 472 -20.38 15.09 3.89
N LEU A 473 -20.44 15.27 2.56
CA LEU A 473 -19.64 16.28 1.85
C LEU A 473 -19.87 17.69 2.42
N ALA A 474 -21.13 18.08 2.56
CA ALA A 474 -21.47 19.40 3.13
C ALA A 474 -20.94 19.56 4.57
N THR A 475 -21.01 18.51 5.39
CA THR A 475 -20.43 18.52 6.75
C THR A 475 -18.91 18.71 6.71
N ILE A 476 -18.20 17.97 5.86
CA ILE A 476 -16.73 18.03 5.73
C ILE A 476 -16.28 19.39 5.23
N GLU A 477 -16.96 19.95 4.24
CA GLU A 477 -16.69 21.30 3.72
C GLU A 477 -16.94 22.36 4.80
N GLY A 478 -18.02 22.22 5.58
CA GLY A 478 -18.32 23.08 6.73
C GLY A 478 -17.27 23.04 7.84
N LEU A 479 -16.50 21.97 7.94
CA LEU A 479 -15.36 21.86 8.85
C LEU A 479 -14.06 22.49 8.30
N GLY A 480 -14.09 23.04 7.08
CA GLY A 480 -12.91 23.62 6.43
C GLY A 480 -11.92 22.59 5.86
N LEU A 481 -12.36 21.35 5.65
CA LEU A 481 -11.54 20.25 5.16
C LEU A 481 -11.64 20.03 3.62
N GLY A 482 -12.25 20.97 2.89
CA GLY A 482 -12.48 20.87 1.45
C GLY A 482 -11.23 20.80 0.58
N ASN A 483 -10.10 21.30 1.06
CA ASN A 483 -8.84 21.31 0.32
C ASN A 483 -8.06 19.99 0.40
N LEU A 484 -8.50 19.02 1.22
CA LEU A 484 -7.81 17.75 1.38
C LEU A 484 -7.90 16.91 0.09
N PRO A 485 -6.84 16.13 -0.25
CA PRO A 485 -6.90 15.19 -1.36
C PRO A 485 -7.92 14.07 -1.10
N VAL A 486 -8.40 13.45 -2.17
CA VAL A 486 -9.37 12.36 -2.10
C VAL A 486 -8.72 10.99 -2.22
N CYS A 487 -9.21 10.06 -1.44
CA CYS A 487 -8.82 8.65 -1.45
C CYS A 487 -10.05 7.83 -1.89
N MET A 488 -10.06 7.40 -3.14
CA MET A 488 -11.13 6.59 -3.69
C MET A 488 -11.06 5.17 -3.13
N ALA A 489 -12.08 4.76 -2.39
CA ALA A 489 -12.23 3.40 -1.88
C ALA A 489 -13.21 2.64 -2.77
N LYS A 490 -12.68 1.81 -3.65
CA LYS A 490 -13.44 1.00 -4.61
C LYS A 490 -12.87 -0.42 -4.74
N THR A 491 -13.59 -1.27 -5.46
CA THR A 491 -13.04 -2.59 -5.84
C THR A 491 -11.72 -2.45 -6.60
N GLN A 492 -10.79 -3.34 -6.33
CA GLN A 492 -9.50 -3.40 -7.02
C GLN A 492 -9.56 -4.17 -8.35
N PHE A 493 -10.65 -4.89 -8.63
CA PHE A 493 -10.75 -5.83 -9.75
C PHE A 493 -11.22 -5.22 -11.07
N SER A 494 -11.67 -3.98 -11.04
CA SER A 494 -12.20 -3.27 -12.22
C SER A 494 -11.89 -1.78 -12.14
N PHE A 495 -11.85 -1.10 -13.28
CA PHE A 495 -11.87 0.37 -13.32
C PHE A 495 -13.22 0.94 -12.82
N SER A 496 -14.30 0.19 -12.97
CA SER A 496 -15.62 0.58 -12.42
C SER A 496 -15.75 0.24 -10.93
N ASP A 497 -16.88 0.55 -10.33
CA ASP A 497 -17.26 0.12 -8.99
C ASP A 497 -17.97 -1.26 -8.97
N ASP A 498 -18.12 -1.90 -10.14
CA ASP A 498 -18.60 -3.28 -10.30
C ASP A 498 -17.40 -4.22 -10.55
N PRO A 499 -17.07 -5.13 -9.61
CA PRO A 499 -15.92 -6.04 -9.75
C PRO A 499 -16.04 -7.05 -10.88
N THR A 500 -17.23 -7.23 -11.46
CA THR A 500 -17.48 -8.18 -12.54
C THR A 500 -17.15 -7.63 -13.94
N LEU A 501 -17.03 -6.31 -14.06
CA LEU A 501 -16.67 -5.64 -15.32
C LEU A 501 -15.16 -5.69 -15.55
N LEU A 502 -14.70 -6.77 -16.19
CA LEU A 502 -13.30 -7.00 -16.50
C LEU A 502 -12.78 -6.17 -17.68
N GLY A 503 -11.48 -6.19 -17.91
CA GLY A 503 -10.85 -5.49 -19.03
C GLY A 503 -10.80 -3.98 -18.86
N ALA A 504 -11.28 -3.25 -19.84
CA ALA A 504 -11.37 -1.79 -19.84
C ALA A 504 -12.84 -1.34 -20.11
N PRO A 505 -13.71 -1.45 -19.10
CA PRO A 505 -15.14 -1.12 -19.27
C PRO A 505 -15.34 0.34 -19.65
N ARG A 506 -16.48 0.60 -20.32
CA ARG A 506 -16.95 1.93 -20.75
C ARG A 506 -18.47 2.01 -20.51
N GLY A 507 -19.00 3.23 -20.51
CA GLY A 507 -20.44 3.44 -20.38
C GLY A 507 -20.94 3.17 -18.95
N PHE A 508 -20.14 3.52 -17.93
CA PHE A 508 -20.51 3.36 -16.52
C PHE A 508 -20.32 4.65 -15.75
N GLU A 509 -21.03 4.78 -14.64
CA GLU A 509 -20.85 5.86 -13.67
C GLU A 509 -20.32 5.27 -12.36
N ILE A 510 -19.58 6.06 -11.60
CA ILE A 510 -19.15 5.71 -10.24
C ILE A 510 -20.17 6.24 -9.23
N THR A 511 -20.64 5.38 -8.34
CA THR A 511 -21.58 5.76 -7.28
C THR A 511 -20.88 5.94 -5.95
N ILE A 512 -20.83 7.17 -5.43
CA ILE A 512 -20.29 7.46 -4.08
C ILE A 512 -21.41 7.26 -3.06
N LYS A 513 -21.23 6.27 -2.18
CA LYS A 513 -22.20 5.89 -1.15
C LYS A 513 -21.94 6.55 0.20
N ASP A 514 -20.67 6.75 0.53
CA ASP A 514 -20.22 7.25 1.84
C ASP A 514 -18.95 8.06 1.67
N VAL A 515 -18.82 9.14 2.46
CA VAL A 515 -17.63 10.01 2.47
C VAL A 515 -17.21 10.26 3.91
N LYS A 516 -15.93 10.02 4.22
CA LYS A 516 -15.37 10.20 5.56
C LYS A 516 -14.11 11.06 5.50
N ALA A 517 -14.00 12.03 6.40
CA ALA A 517 -12.75 12.75 6.61
C ALA A 517 -11.82 11.94 7.52
N CYS A 518 -10.60 11.67 7.06
CA CYS A 518 -9.48 11.25 7.87
C CYS A 518 -8.64 12.50 8.16
N ALA A 519 -9.11 13.32 9.10
CA ALA A 519 -8.57 14.65 9.35
C ALA A 519 -7.13 14.63 9.85
N GLY A 520 -6.75 13.61 10.62
CA GLY A 520 -5.39 13.40 11.09
C GLY A 520 -4.45 12.98 9.95
N ALA A 521 -4.82 12.01 9.14
CA ALA A 521 -4.06 11.59 7.96
C ALA A 521 -4.07 12.66 6.85
N GLY A 522 -5.09 13.52 6.84
CA GLY A 522 -5.23 14.64 5.93
C GLY A 522 -5.65 14.22 4.52
N PHE A 523 -6.65 13.36 4.40
CA PHE A 523 -7.34 13.01 3.14
C PHE A 523 -8.81 12.66 3.39
N ILE A 524 -9.60 12.69 2.32
CA ILE A 524 -11.02 12.34 2.34
C ILE A 524 -11.19 10.97 1.69
N VAL A 525 -11.81 10.03 2.40
CA VAL A 525 -12.17 8.71 1.85
C VAL A 525 -13.53 8.77 1.21
N ALA A 526 -13.62 8.50 -0.09
CA ALA A 526 -14.86 8.38 -0.84
C ALA A 526 -15.12 6.91 -1.21
N LYS A 527 -16.16 6.31 -0.62
CA LYS A 527 -16.48 4.90 -0.80
C LYS A 527 -17.53 4.70 -1.90
N THR A 528 -17.24 3.81 -2.83
CA THR A 528 -18.12 3.49 -3.95
C THR A 528 -19.05 2.30 -3.66
N GLY A 529 -18.70 1.46 -2.71
CA GLY A 529 -19.42 0.24 -2.37
C GLY A 529 -19.20 -0.18 -0.94
N ASP A 530 -19.57 -1.42 -0.63
CA ASP A 530 -19.33 -2.03 0.68
C ASP A 530 -17.85 -2.46 0.79
N ILE A 531 -16.99 -1.49 1.01
CA ILE A 531 -15.55 -1.72 1.20
C ILE A 531 -15.31 -2.18 2.63
N MET A 532 -14.81 -3.39 2.79
CA MET A 532 -14.58 -3.99 4.09
C MET A 532 -13.28 -3.52 4.71
N THR A 533 -13.39 -2.90 5.87
CA THR A 533 -12.25 -2.52 6.72
C THR A 533 -11.87 -3.61 7.73
N MET A 534 -12.65 -4.69 7.81
CA MET A 534 -12.35 -5.92 8.54
C MET A 534 -12.60 -7.13 7.62
N PRO A 535 -11.56 -7.65 6.95
CA PRO A 535 -11.66 -8.87 6.15
C PRO A 535 -12.04 -10.07 7.00
N GLY A 536 -12.65 -11.08 6.39
CA GLY A 536 -12.87 -12.37 7.03
C GLY A 536 -11.87 -13.42 6.55
N LEU A 537 -11.63 -14.43 7.36
CA LEU A 537 -10.90 -15.61 6.90
C LEU A 537 -11.69 -16.35 5.81
N PRO A 538 -11.03 -16.94 4.81
CA PRO A 538 -11.67 -17.77 3.78
C PRO A 538 -12.14 -19.11 4.38
N LYS A 539 -12.84 -19.91 3.55
CA LYS A 539 -13.31 -21.24 3.95
C LYS A 539 -12.14 -22.17 4.37
N VAL A 540 -11.01 -22.06 3.70
CA VAL A 540 -9.76 -22.76 4.03
C VAL A 540 -8.68 -21.70 4.15
N PRO A 541 -8.39 -21.22 5.37
CA PRO A 541 -7.37 -20.20 5.59
C PRO A 541 -5.96 -20.77 5.42
N ALA A 542 -5.01 -19.92 5.03
CA ALA A 542 -3.59 -20.29 4.94
C ALA A 542 -3.04 -20.82 6.28
N ALA A 543 -3.60 -20.37 7.40
CA ALA A 543 -3.28 -20.86 8.74
C ALA A 543 -3.36 -22.38 8.92
N GLU A 544 -4.20 -23.09 8.13
CA GLU A 544 -4.31 -24.55 8.19
C GLU A 544 -3.08 -25.27 7.64
N LYS A 545 -2.23 -24.59 6.87
CA LYS A 545 -1.03 -25.13 6.21
C LYS A 545 0.26 -24.69 6.86
N ILE A 546 0.21 -23.65 7.67
CA ILE A 546 1.39 -23.14 8.37
C ILE A 546 1.66 -24.03 9.58
N ASP A 547 2.88 -24.51 9.72
CA ASP A 547 3.30 -25.37 10.83
C ASP A 547 4.71 -25.01 11.30
N ILE A 548 5.11 -25.50 12.44
CA ILE A 548 6.43 -25.30 13.03
C ILE A 548 6.92 -26.61 13.65
N ASP A 549 8.16 -27.00 13.37
CA ASP A 549 8.75 -28.21 13.92
C ASP A 549 9.39 -27.99 15.31
N GLU A 550 9.92 -29.05 15.89
CA GLU A 550 10.58 -29.07 17.21
C GLU A 550 11.85 -28.20 17.28
N ASN A 551 12.43 -27.86 16.14
CA ASN A 551 13.62 -27.00 16.02
C ASN A 551 13.24 -25.53 15.76
N GLY A 552 11.96 -25.22 15.67
CA GLY A 552 11.45 -23.89 15.36
C GLY A 552 11.47 -23.54 13.88
N VAL A 553 11.59 -24.54 12.99
CA VAL A 553 11.56 -24.32 11.53
C VAL A 553 10.12 -24.25 11.06
N ILE A 554 9.76 -23.12 10.44
CA ILE A 554 8.41 -22.87 9.92
C ILE A 554 8.25 -23.46 8.52
N THR A 555 7.09 -24.06 8.27
CA THR A 555 6.68 -24.57 6.96
C THR A 555 5.32 -24.01 6.55
N GLY A 556 4.99 -24.05 5.27
CA GLY A 556 3.69 -23.62 4.77
C GLY A 556 3.45 -22.09 4.79
N LEU A 557 4.45 -21.30 5.14
CA LEU A 557 4.42 -19.84 5.05
C LEU A 557 4.86 -19.44 3.62
N PHE A 558 4.01 -19.72 2.62
CA PHE A 558 4.18 -19.48 1.17
C PHE A 558 5.21 -20.33 0.44
#